data_123db3e37f9f3707f3d65f087a6a35ff
#
_entry.id   123db3e37f9f3707f3d65f087a6a35ff
#
_cell.length_a   1.000
_cell.length_b   1.000
_cell.length_c   1.000
_cell.angle_alpha   90.00
_cell.angle_beta   90.00
_cell.angle_gamma   90.00
#
_symmetry.space_group_name_H-M   'P 1'
#
loop_
_entity.id
_entity.type
_entity.pdbx_description
1 polymer ?
#
loop_
_entity_poly.entity_id
_entity_poly.type
_entity_poly.pdbx_seq_one_letter_code
_entity_poly.pdbx_strand_id
1 'polypeptide(L)'
;MGKIYDLGIDVGSTTVKTVILDEGEFIYNKYERHFSKVRETVAEQLRTIRELYPDDKFKIAITGSAGLGIAEASGISFVQEVFSAFIAVNKKYPKADVVVELGGEDAKIIFLTGGVEQRMNGSCAGGTGAFIDQMAGLLGVTPDEMNDLALKAEKTYPIASRCGVFAKSDIQPLLNQGARKEDISASIFQAVVDQTVSGLAQGRKIGGQVLFLGGPLTYLSALRKAFRTTLNLDEEHAILPENSSCYMAFGAALHADTLAEEMTIDEALDKIVNAKATDNIVVGKPLFASREEYNAFVERHKKSDLKYEDIRTYRGDAYLGIDAGSTTTKLVLITPDGKLLYQHYCSNKGQPLDIIASKLEEIYSLATPELNIKASAVTGYGEDLIKAGLGVDYGICLLYTSPSPRDPKTSR
;
A
#
# COMPACT_ATOMS: atom_id res chain seq x y z
N MET A 1 -5.01 -45.90 7.19
CA MET A 1 -4.30 -44.94 8.05
C MET A 1 -4.01 -43.74 7.19
N GLY A 2 -4.44 -42.53 7.57
CA GLY A 2 -4.12 -41.32 6.89
C GLY A 2 -2.62 -41.02 6.88
N LYS A 3 -2.15 -40.27 5.90
CA LYS A 3 -0.77 -39.82 5.84
C LYS A 3 -0.50 -38.69 6.87
N ILE A 4 0.76 -38.47 7.18
CA ILE A 4 1.18 -37.32 7.99
C ILE A 4 1.95 -36.38 7.07
N TYR A 5 1.53 -35.13 7.01
CA TYR A 5 2.15 -34.06 6.21
C TYR A 5 2.68 -32.94 7.10
N ASP A 6 3.62 -32.16 6.57
CA ASP A 6 4.12 -30.96 7.24
C ASP A 6 3.39 -29.74 6.68
N LEU A 7 2.75 -28.96 7.57
CA LEU A 7 2.00 -27.75 7.21
C LEU A 7 2.67 -26.53 7.81
N GLY A 8 3.09 -25.62 6.97
CA GLY A 8 3.56 -24.28 7.36
C GLY A 8 2.53 -23.21 7.05
N ILE A 9 2.29 -22.33 8.00
CA ILE A 9 1.39 -21.18 7.88
C ILE A 9 2.19 -19.91 8.13
N ASP A 10 2.35 -19.08 7.11
CA ASP A 10 2.93 -17.75 7.25
C ASP A 10 1.80 -16.71 7.32
N VAL A 11 1.68 -16.08 8.48
CA VAL A 11 0.70 -15.01 8.74
C VAL A 11 1.44 -13.68 8.78
N GLY A 12 1.57 -13.08 7.61
CA GLY A 12 2.17 -11.76 7.46
C GLY A 12 1.19 -10.62 7.76
N SER A 13 1.66 -9.38 7.66
CA SER A 13 0.88 -8.15 7.92
C SER A 13 -0.28 -7.94 6.94
N THR A 14 -0.16 -8.44 5.71
CA THR A 14 -1.18 -8.23 4.64
C THR A 14 -1.72 -9.54 4.04
N THR A 15 -1.02 -10.66 4.23
CA THR A 15 -1.29 -11.92 3.53
C THR A 15 -1.11 -13.13 4.44
N VAL A 16 -1.88 -14.18 4.16
CA VAL A 16 -1.68 -15.53 4.72
C VAL A 16 -1.20 -16.44 3.61
N LYS A 17 -0.18 -17.27 3.89
CA LYS A 17 0.29 -18.30 3.00
C LYS A 17 0.32 -19.63 3.73
N THR A 18 -0.10 -20.69 3.06
CA THR A 18 -0.01 -22.05 3.55
C THR A 18 0.78 -22.92 2.58
N VAL A 19 1.59 -23.79 3.10
CA VAL A 19 2.39 -24.76 2.34
C VAL A 19 2.26 -26.11 2.98
N ILE A 20 1.96 -27.15 2.19
CA ILE A 20 1.98 -28.54 2.63
C ILE A 20 3.13 -29.25 1.94
N LEU A 21 3.90 -29.99 2.73
CA LEU A 21 5.00 -30.82 2.24
C LEU A 21 4.71 -32.29 2.47
N ASP A 22 5.12 -33.11 1.51
CA ASP A 22 5.26 -34.57 1.63
C ASP A 22 6.75 -34.89 1.47
N GLU A 23 7.37 -35.45 2.50
CA GLU A 23 8.82 -35.76 2.52
C GLU A 23 9.72 -34.54 2.15
N GLY A 24 9.28 -33.33 2.52
CA GLY A 24 10.02 -32.08 2.28
C GLY A 24 9.82 -31.47 0.89
N GLU A 25 8.96 -32.03 0.03
CA GLU A 25 8.61 -31.48 -1.28
C GLU A 25 7.21 -30.85 -1.27
N PHE A 26 7.04 -29.77 -2.03
CA PHE A 26 5.76 -29.07 -2.14
C PHE A 26 4.69 -29.94 -2.80
N ILE A 27 3.57 -30.17 -2.11
CA ILE A 27 2.37 -30.78 -2.68
C ILE A 27 1.18 -29.81 -2.75
N TYR A 28 1.22 -28.72 -1.96
CA TYR A 28 0.19 -27.69 -1.96
C TYR A 28 0.80 -26.37 -1.51
N ASN A 29 0.32 -25.27 -2.09
CA ASN A 29 0.55 -23.93 -1.56
C ASN A 29 -0.64 -23.02 -1.87
N LYS A 30 -0.87 -22.03 -1.00
CA LYS A 30 -1.88 -20.98 -1.20
C LYS A 30 -1.33 -19.64 -0.68
N TYR A 31 -1.56 -18.58 -1.43
CA TYR A 31 -1.22 -17.21 -1.08
C TYR A 31 -2.49 -16.36 -1.17
N GLU A 32 -2.86 -15.63 -0.12
CA GLU A 32 -4.10 -14.86 -0.07
C GLU A 32 -3.98 -13.61 0.78
N ARG A 33 -4.60 -12.48 0.34
CA ARG A 33 -4.69 -11.25 1.13
C ARG A 33 -5.81 -11.37 2.16
N HIS A 34 -5.53 -11.05 3.43
CA HIS A 34 -6.50 -11.18 4.52
C HIS A 34 -7.36 -9.92 4.77
N PHE A 35 -7.00 -8.76 4.23
CA PHE A 35 -7.75 -7.51 4.40
C PHE A 35 -8.19 -7.26 5.86
N SER A 36 -7.28 -7.43 6.81
CA SER A 36 -7.46 -7.37 8.27
C SER A 36 -8.35 -8.47 8.87
N LYS A 37 -8.82 -9.46 8.09
CA LYS A 37 -9.56 -10.65 8.54
C LYS A 37 -8.62 -11.84 8.73
N VAL A 38 -7.60 -11.65 9.56
CA VAL A 38 -6.47 -12.58 9.66
C VAL A 38 -6.92 -14.00 10.06
N ARG A 39 -7.66 -14.13 11.17
CA ARG A 39 -8.11 -15.44 11.67
C ARG A 39 -9.08 -16.13 10.73
N GLU A 40 -9.99 -15.35 10.15
CA GLU A 40 -10.96 -15.85 9.18
C GLU A 40 -10.25 -16.42 7.95
N THR A 41 -9.26 -15.70 7.41
CA THR A 41 -8.49 -16.17 6.25
C THR A 41 -7.68 -17.43 6.56
N VAL A 42 -7.03 -17.50 7.74
CA VAL A 42 -6.35 -18.73 8.18
C VAL A 42 -7.34 -19.88 8.27
N ALA A 43 -8.50 -19.67 8.91
CA ALA A 43 -9.52 -20.69 9.05
C ALA A 43 -10.10 -21.16 7.69
N GLU A 44 -10.29 -20.25 6.73
CA GLU A 44 -10.75 -20.58 5.37
C GLU A 44 -9.71 -21.42 4.61
N GLN A 45 -8.43 -21.08 4.70
CA GLN A 45 -7.39 -21.90 4.10
C GLN A 45 -7.31 -23.29 4.73
N LEU A 46 -7.41 -23.39 6.05
CA LEU A 46 -7.47 -24.68 6.73
C LEU A 46 -8.71 -25.51 6.35
N ARG A 47 -9.88 -24.89 6.19
CA ARG A 47 -11.09 -25.62 5.71
C ARG A 47 -10.85 -26.17 4.29
N THR A 48 -10.22 -25.41 3.41
CA THR A 48 -9.84 -25.88 2.07
C THR A 48 -8.89 -27.10 2.16
N ILE A 49 -7.92 -27.06 3.05
CA ILE A 49 -6.98 -28.18 3.27
C ILE A 49 -7.73 -29.41 3.82
N ARG A 50 -8.68 -29.22 4.75
CA ARG A 50 -9.51 -30.31 5.27
C ARG A 50 -10.31 -31.00 4.17
N GLU A 51 -10.86 -30.26 3.22
CA GLU A 51 -11.60 -30.82 2.09
C GLU A 51 -10.70 -31.63 1.15
N LEU A 52 -9.45 -31.21 0.98
CA LEU A 52 -8.48 -31.90 0.12
C LEU A 52 -7.85 -33.13 0.79
N TYR A 53 -7.71 -33.10 2.11
CA TYR A 53 -7.02 -34.14 2.91
C TYR A 53 -7.84 -34.51 4.15
N PRO A 54 -9.05 -35.13 3.98
CA PRO A 54 -10.02 -35.30 5.07
C PRO A 54 -9.58 -36.29 6.15
N ASP A 55 -8.78 -37.30 5.80
CA ASP A 55 -8.38 -38.42 6.68
C ASP A 55 -6.93 -38.30 7.16
N ASP A 56 -6.24 -37.23 6.81
CA ASP A 56 -4.81 -37.07 7.03
C ASP A 56 -4.52 -36.25 8.29
N LYS A 57 -3.31 -36.38 8.81
CA LYS A 57 -2.79 -35.60 9.93
C LYS A 57 -1.69 -34.67 9.49
N PHE A 58 -1.45 -33.66 10.29
CA PHE A 58 -0.47 -32.62 9.98
C PHE A 58 0.39 -32.30 11.21
N LYS A 59 1.69 -32.12 10.98
CA LYS A 59 2.57 -31.37 11.86
C LYS A 59 2.51 -29.91 11.43
N ILE A 60 2.05 -29.03 12.33
CA ILE A 60 1.73 -27.64 11.95
C ILE A 60 2.67 -26.68 12.66
N ALA A 61 3.28 -25.75 11.88
CA ALA A 61 4.00 -24.63 12.43
C ALA A 61 3.56 -23.30 11.81
N ILE A 62 3.49 -22.26 12.65
CA ILE A 62 3.09 -20.90 12.27
C ILE A 62 4.34 -20.02 12.26
N THR A 63 4.41 -19.10 11.30
CA THR A 63 5.41 -18.04 11.21
C THR A 63 4.75 -16.72 10.78
N GLY A 64 5.54 -15.67 10.63
CA GLY A 64 5.07 -14.37 10.17
C GLY A 64 4.76 -13.38 11.30
N SER A 65 4.79 -12.08 10.96
CA SER A 65 4.67 -10.98 11.92
C SER A 65 3.34 -10.97 12.70
N ALA A 66 2.25 -11.40 12.09
CA ALA A 66 0.95 -11.56 12.75
C ALA A 66 0.71 -12.98 13.28
N GLY A 67 1.61 -13.92 13.00
CA GLY A 67 1.49 -15.33 13.37
C GLY A 67 1.73 -15.61 14.85
N LEU A 68 2.61 -14.85 15.51
CA LEU A 68 2.99 -15.09 16.91
C LEU A 68 1.79 -15.10 17.84
N GLY A 69 0.91 -14.09 17.75
CA GLY A 69 -0.27 -14.02 18.60
C GLY A 69 -1.27 -15.16 18.36
N ILE A 70 -1.37 -15.67 17.12
CA ILE A 70 -2.20 -16.84 16.82
C ILE A 70 -1.57 -18.11 17.38
N ALA A 71 -0.26 -18.28 17.22
CA ALA A 71 0.47 -19.43 17.72
C ALA A 71 0.41 -19.53 19.26
N GLU A 72 0.67 -18.43 19.97
CA GLU A 72 0.58 -18.35 21.43
C GLU A 72 -0.84 -18.68 21.93
N ALA A 73 -1.86 -18.08 21.29
CA ALA A 73 -3.26 -18.29 21.70
C ALA A 73 -3.79 -19.70 21.39
N SER A 74 -3.29 -20.34 20.33
CA SER A 74 -3.73 -21.68 19.89
C SER A 74 -2.86 -22.82 20.45
N GLY A 75 -1.66 -22.50 20.96
CA GLY A 75 -0.67 -23.50 21.38
C GLY A 75 -0.06 -24.28 20.21
N ILE A 76 -0.11 -23.75 18.98
CA ILE A 76 0.57 -24.30 17.81
C ILE A 76 2.01 -23.77 17.77
N SER A 77 2.96 -24.61 17.32
CA SER A 77 4.38 -24.25 17.27
C SER A 77 4.62 -23.00 16.43
N PHE A 78 5.43 -22.06 16.97
CA PHE A 78 5.83 -20.86 16.25
C PHE A 78 7.29 -20.95 15.81
N VAL A 79 7.56 -20.52 14.58
CA VAL A 79 8.91 -20.43 14.01
C VAL A 79 9.19 -18.98 13.67
N GLN A 80 10.32 -18.45 14.14
CA GLN A 80 10.71 -17.10 13.80
C GLN A 80 10.94 -16.97 12.29
N GLU A 81 10.43 -15.90 11.69
CA GLU A 81 10.39 -15.68 10.25
C GLU A 81 11.76 -15.76 9.57
N VAL A 82 12.79 -15.18 10.20
CA VAL A 82 14.17 -15.23 9.69
C VAL A 82 14.71 -16.65 9.67
N PHE A 83 14.41 -17.40 10.72
CA PHE A 83 14.84 -18.79 10.81
C PHE A 83 14.10 -19.66 9.78
N SER A 84 12.81 -19.42 9.56
CA SER A 84 12.05 -20.03 8.47
C SER A 84 12.68 -19.75 7.10
N ALA A 85 13.02 -18.47 6.82
CA ALA A 85 13.71 -18.09 5.60
C ALA A 85 15.03 -18.84 5.43
N PHE A 86 15.83 -18.88 6.47
CA PHE A 86 17.13 -19.56 6.46
C PHE A 86 17.00 -21.06 6.15
N ILE A 87 16.07 -21.77 6.81
CA ILE A 87 15.83 -23.20 6.59
C ILE A 87 15.41 -23.44 5.15
N ALA A 88 14.44 -22.68 4.65
CA ALA A 88 13.90 -22.81 3.30
C ALA A 88 14.97 -22.59 2.23
N VAL A 89 15.74 -21.50 2.39
CA VAL A 89 16.80 -21.15 1.43
C VAL A 89 17.93 -22.19 1.47
N ASN A 90 18.39 -22.58 2.64
CA ASN A 90 19.46 -23.55 2.77
C ASN A 90 19.08 -24.93 2.20
N LYS A 91 17.80 -25.31 2.29
CA LYS A 91 17.29 -26.58 1.72
C LYS A 91 17.34 -26.58 0.18
N LYS A 92 16.92 -25.49 -0.48
CA LYS A 92 16.76 -25.44 -1.95
C LYS A 92 17.91 -24.71 -2.66
N TYR A 93 18.53 -23.73 -2.00
CA TYR A 93 19.60 -22.89 -2.55
C TYR A 93 20.80 -22.75 -1.57
N PRO A 94 21.50 -23.84 -1.25
CA PRO A 94 22.58 -23.83 -0.23
C PRO A 94 23.79 -22.95 -0.62
N LYS A 95 23.87 -22.50 -1.89
CA LYS A 95 24.92 -21.60 -2.38
C LYS A 95 24.47 -20.14 -2.45
N ALA A 96 23.27 -19.80 -1.95
CA ALA A 96 22.80 -18.44 -1.94
C ALA A 96 23.68 -17.55 -1.05
N ASP A 97 24.03 -16.37 -1.54
CA ASP A 97 24.83 -15.40 -0.78
C ASP A 97 23.95 -14.40 -0.05
N VAL A 98 22.86 -13.94 -0.70
CA VAL A 98 21.97 -12.91 -0.17
C VAL A 98 20.52 -13.23 -0.51
N VAL A 99 19.61 -12.95 0.42
CA VAL A 99 18.19 -12.94 0.19
C VAL A 99 17.69 -11.49 0.28
N VAL A 100 16.96 -11.04 -0.73
CA VAL A 100 16.17 -9.80 -0.68
C VAL A 100 14.71 -10.22 -0.60
N GLU A 101 14.07 -9.90 0.49
CA GLU A 101 12.65 -10.19 0.72
C GLU A 101 11.85 -8.90 0.85
N LEU A 102 10.79 -8.78 0.07
CA LEU A 102 9.81 -7.70 0.21
C LEU A 102 8.46 -8.29 0.60
N GLY A 103 8.07 -8.02 1.83
CA GLY A 103 6.76 -8.36 2.38
C GLY A 103 5.71 -7.26 2.16
N GLY A 104 4.57 -7.41 2.86
CA GLY A 104 3.50 -6.40 2.87
C GLY A 104 3.94 -5.10 3.52
N GLU A 105 4.51 -5.17 4.72
CA GLU A 105 4.97 -4.01 5.49
C GLU A 105 6.46 -4.06 5.84
N ASP A 106 7.11 -5.21 5.62
CA ASP A 106 8.50 -5.46 5.91
C ASP A 106 9.34 -5.58 4.64
N ALA A 107 10.54 -5.04 4.68
CA ALA A 107 11.59 -5.25 3.69
C ALA A 107 12.82 -5.79 4.42
N LYS A 108 13.40 -6.88 3.93
CA LYS A 108 14.52 -7.56 4.58
C LYS A 108 15.64 -7.87 3.60
N ILE A 109 16.87 -7.76 4.07
CA ILE A 109 18.05 -8.31 3.41
C ILE A 109 18.70 -9.28 4.39
N ILE A 110 18.89 -10.53 3.96
CA ILE A 110 19.57 -11.56 4.76
C ILE A 110 20.85 -11.92 4.03
N PHE A 111 21.99 -11.63 4.63
CA PHE A 111 23.29 -12.06 4.16
C PHE A 111 23.60 -13.43 4.76
N LEU A 112 23.93 -14.38 3.91
CA LEU A 112 24.15 -15.78 4.29
C LEU A 112 25.64 -16.15 4.34
N THR A 113 26.50 -15.34 3.72
CA THR A 113 27.95 -15.55 3.68
C THR A 113 28.66 -14.72 4.75
N GLY A 114 29.64 -15.32 5.42
CA GLY A 114 30.39 -14.65 6.52
C GLY A 114 29.65 -14.57 7.86
N GLY A 115 28.67 -15.44 8.07
CA GLY A 115 27.72 -15.42 9.18
C GLY A 115 26.37 -14.87 8.75
N VAL A 116 25.30 -15.43 9.31
CA VAL A 116 23.93 -14.97 8.97
C VAL A 116 23.68 -13.60 9.61
N GLU A 117 23.47 -12.59 8.79
CA GLU A 117 23.12 -11.23 9.22
C GLU A 117 21.85 -10.79 8.53
N GLN A 118 20.85 -10.40 9.33
CA GLN A 118 19.61 -9.82 8.83
C GLN A 118 19.58 -8.33 9.06
N ARG A 119 19.06 -7.63 8.07
CA ARG A 119 18.68 -6.21 8.16
C ARG A 119 17.26 -6.02 7.68
N MET A 120 16.49 -5.27 8.42
CA MET A 120 15.08 -5.06 8.18
C MET A 120 14.74 -3.58 8.33
N ASN A 121 13.74 -3.09 7.59
CA ASN A 121 13.21 -1.77 7.82
C ASN A 121 12.60 -1.67 9.24
N GLY A 122 12.67 -0.48 9.82
CA GLY A 122 12.00 -0.21 11.10
C GLY A 122 10.49 0.00 10.92
N SER A 123 9.93 0.99 11.62
CA SER A 123 8.48 1.29 11.59
C SER A 123 7.97 1.92 10.28
N CYS A 124 8.83 2.13 9.28
CA CYS A 124 8.46 2.79 8.03
C CYS A 124 8.15 1.76 6.93
N ALA A 125 6.96 1.79 6.37
CA ALA A 125 6.56 0.93 5.25
C ALA A 125 7.20 1.32 3.89
N GLY A 126 8.08 2.31 3.83
CA GLY A 126 8.82 2.68 2.62
C GLY A 126 9.60 1.49 2.06
N GLY A 127 9.48 1.21 0.76
CA GLY A 127 10.14 0.08 0.13
C GLY A 127 9.41 -1.26 0.28
N THR A 128 8.15 -1.28 0.68
CA THR A 128 7.36 -2.50 0.93
C THR A 128 6.13 -2.59 0.03
N GLY A 129 5.40 -3.71 0.11
CA GLY A 129 4.15 -3.90 -0.63
C GLY A 129 3.10 -2.85 -0.33
N ALA A 130 2.95 -2.43 0.95
CA ALA A 130 2.01 -1.39 1.35
C ALA A 130 2.36 -0.01 0.72
N PHE A 131 3.64 0.30 0.59
CA PHE A 131 4.07 1.49 -0.16
C PHE A 131 3.68 1.41 -1.63
N ILE A 132 3.90 0.25 -2.26
CA ILE A 132 3.52 0.02 -3.67
C ILE A 132 2.01 0.15 -3.85
N ASP A 133 1.20 -0.48 -2.98
CA ASP A 133 -0.26 -0.38 -3.00
C ASP A 133 -0.73 1.08 -2.85
N GLN A 134 -0.11 1.85 -1.95
CA GLN A 134 -0.44 3.26 -1.74
C GLN A 134 -0.11 4.12 -2.98
N MET A 135 1.02 3.87 -3.62
CA MET A 135 1.44 4.62 -4.81
C MET A 135 0.61 4.22 -6.03
N ALA A 136 0.25 2.96 -6.19
CA ALA A 136 -0.67 2.49 -7.22
C ALA A 136 -2.06 3.16 -7.06
N GLY A 137 -2.57 3.22 -5.82
CA GLY A 137 -3.80 3.96 -5.51
C GLY A 137 -3.72 5.46 -5.84
N LEU A 138 -2.57 6.10 -5.65
CA LEU A 138 -2.34 7.50 -6.04
C LEU A 138 -2.42 7.70 -7.56
N LEU A 139 -1.89 6.72 -8.33
CA LEU A 139 -1.97 6.71 -9.80
C LEU A 139 -3.34 6.31 -10.34
N GLY A 140 -4.24 5.81 -9.47
CA GLY A 140 -5.55 5.28 -9.84
C GLY A 140 -5.48 3.98 -10.64
N VAL A 141 -4.51 3.11 -10.31
CA VAL A 141 -4.27 1.80 -10.93
C VAL A 141 -4.06 0.73 -9.86
N THR A 142 -4.11 -0.53 -10.25
CA THR A 142 -3.68 -1.65 -9.41
C THR A 142 -2.14 -1.80 -9.43
N PRO A 143 -1.53 -2.52 -8.47
CA PRO A 143 -0.09 -2.84 -8.52
C PRO A 143 0.33 -3.58 -9.80
N ASP A 144 -0.51 -4.47 -10.32
CA ASP A 144 -0.25 -5.21 -11.56
C ASP A 144 -0.26 -4.27 -12.77
N GLU A 145 -1.27 -3.40 -12.87
CA GLU A 145 -1.31 -2.37 -13.91
C GLU A 145 -0.13 -1.40 -13.82
N MET A 146 0.28 -1.03 -12.58
CA MET A 146 1.47 -0.20 -12.37
C MET A 146 2.75 -0.91 -12.83
N ASN A 147 2.84 -2.25 -12.63
CA ASN A 147 3.94 -3.05 -13.16
C ASN A 147 3.99 -3.00 -14.69
N ASP A 148 2.84 -3.17 -15.35
CA ASP A 148 2.76 -3.15 -16.81
C ASP A 148 3.08 -1.76 -17.40
N LEU A 149 2.70 -0.70 -16.70
CA LEU A 149 3.09 0.67 -17.04
C LEU A 149 4.61 0.84 -16.91
N ALA A 150 5.19 0.43 -15.79
CA ALA A 150 6.63 0.58 -15.54
C ALA A 150 7.50 -0.12 -16.58
N LEU A 151 7.05 -1.24 -17.16
CA LEU A 151 7.75 -1.94 -18.23
C LEU A 151 7.85 -1.12 -19.54
N LYS A 152 6.96 -0.11 -19.71
CA LYS A 152 6.88 0.78 -20.89
C LYS A 152 7.52 2.15 -20.64
N ALA A 153 8.19 2.34 -19.50
CA ALA A 153 8.81 3.59 -19.15
C ALA A 153 10.02 3.90 -20.06
N GLU A 154 10.20 5.17 -20.37
CA GLU A 154 11.33 5.69 -21.13
C GLU A 154 12.37 6.37 -20.24
N LYS A 155 11.96 6.88 -19.08
CA LYS A 155 12.82 7.56 -18.11
C LYS A 155 12.31 7.35 -16.69
N THR A 156 13.13 7.75 -15.71
CA THR A 156 12.76 7.80 -14.30
C THR A 156 12.96 9.20 -13.74
N TYR A 157 12.15 9.59 -12.77
CA TYR A 157 12.24 10.81 -12.00
C TYR A 157 12.81 10.53 -10.61
N PRO A 158 13.55 11.47 -10.00
CA PRO A 158 13.96 11.34 -8.62
C PRO A 158 12.72 11.41 -7.71
N ILE A 159 12.47 10.37 -6.95
CA ILE A 159 11.39 10.28 -5.96
C ILE A 159 12.01 9.92 -4.61
N ALA A 160 11.55 10.57 -3.54
CA ALA A 160 12.01 10.29 -2.19
C ALA A 160 11.76 8.82 -1.83
N SER A 161 12.83 8.09 -1.52
CA SER A 161 12.77 6.65 -1.29
C SER A 161 12.40 6.28 0.16
N ARG A 162 12.70 7.15 1.14
CA ARG A 162 12.58 6.80 2.57
C ARG A 162 11.20 6.97 3.17
N CYS A 163 10.41 7.90 2.70
CA CYS A 163 9.13 8.26 3.32
C CYS A 163 8.03 8.34 2.28
N GLY A 164 6.96 7.54 2.44
CA GLY A 164 5.81 7.54 1.55
C GLY A 164 5.11 8.90 1.44
N VAL A 165 5.17 9.73 2.49
CA VAL A 165 4.62 11.10 2.45
C VAL A 165 5.45 11.98 1.51
N PHE A 166 6.77 11.95 1.61
CA PHE A 166 7.64 12.70 0.71
C PHE A 166 7.58 12.15 -0.73
N ALA A 167 7.58 10.84 -0.90
CA ALA A 167 7.37 10.23 -2.23
C ALA A 167 6.09 10.75 -2.89
N LYS A 168 4.99 10.80 -2.14
CA LYS A 168 3.72 11.36 -2.62
C LYS A 168 3.83 12.84 -2.97
N SER A 169 4.57 13.62 -2.17
CA SER A 169 4.82 15.04 -2.45
C SER A 169 5.64 15.25 -3.70
N ASP A 170 6.54 14.31 -4.07
CA ASP A 170 7.32 14.38 -5.30
C ASP A 170 6.50 13.91 -6.52
N ILE A 171 5.68 12.87 -6.36
CA ILE A 171 4.88 12.30 -7.45
C ILE A 171 3.75 13.26 -7.87
N GLN A 172 3.10 13.91 -6.92
CA GLN A 172 1.90 14.70 -7.21
C GLN A 172 2.17 15.88 -8.17
N PRO A 173 3.25 16.66 -8.02
CA PRO A 173 3.60 17.68 -9.01
C PRO A 173 3.87 17.10 -10.40
N LEU A 174 4.52 15.93 -10.49
CA LEU A 174 4.78 15.27 -11.77
C LEU A 174 3.48 14.92 -12.48
N LEU A 175 2.51 14.36 -11.77
CA LEU A 175 1.17 14.07 -12.30
C LEU A 175 0.46 15.35 -12.76
N ASN A 176 0.50 16.39 -11.95
CA ASN A 176 -0.12 17.67 -12.26
C ASN A 176 0.52 18.38 -13.46
N GLN A 177 1.80 18.10 -13.75
CA GLN A 177 2.52 18.57 -14.93
C GLN A 177 2.32 17.69 -16.16
N GLY A 178 1.51 16.62 -16.07
CA GLY A 178 1.24 15.73 -17.18
C GLY A 178 2.35 14.74 -17.48
N ALA A 179 3.20 14.40 -16.50
CA ALA A 179 4.20 13.35 -16.66
C ALA A 179 3.52 12.00 -16.94
N ARG A 180 4.13 11.18 -17.80
CA ARG A 180 3.58 9.88 -18.17
C ARG A 180 3.51 8.95 -16.95
N LYS A 181 2.39 8.25 -16.79
CA LYS A 181 2.22 7.27 -15.70
C LYS A 181 3.23 6.13 -15.76
N GLU A 182 3.65 5.77 -16.96
CA GLU A 182 4.69 4.76 -17.20
C GLU A 182 6.00 5.13 -16.51
N ASP A 183 6.46 6.36 -16.73
CA ASP A 183 7.70 6.88 -16.19
C ASP A 183 7.61 7.05 -14.66
N ILE A 184 6.47 7.50 -14.16
CA ILE A 184 6.22 7.61 -12.71
C ILE A 184 6.19 6.23 -12.05
N SER A 185 5.56 5.23 -12.68
CA SER A 185 5.51 3.86 -12.17
C SER A 185 6.90 3.24 -12.05
N ALA A 186 7.75 3.42 -13.05
CA ALA A 186 9.15 2.98 -13.00
C ALA A 186 9.94 3.73 -11.93
N SER A 187 9.67 5.02 -11.73
CA SER A 187 10.30 5.86 -10.70
C SER A 187 9.92 5.42 -9.29
N ILE A 188 8.68 5.00 -9.08
CA ILE A 188 8.21 4.44 -7.81
C ILE A 188 8.95 3.13 -7.51
N PHE A 189 9.09 2.22 -8.48
CA PHE A 189 9.84 0.99 -8.29
C PHE A 189 11.32 1.25 -8.03
N GLN A 190 11.92 2.24 -8.71
CA GLN A 190 13.29 2.66 -8.42
C GLN A 190 13.42 3.18 -6.99
N ALA A 191 12.48 3.97 -6.49
CA ALA A 191 12.47 4.43 -5.10
C ALA A 191 12.38 3.27 -4.09
N VAL A 192 11.60 2.21 -4.39
CA VAL A 192 11.58 0.97 -3.59
C VAL A 192 12.95 0.31 -3.54
N VAL A 193 13.61 0.19 -4.69
CA VAL A 193 14.96 -0.39 -4.79
C VAL A 193 15.97 0.45 -4.01
N ASP A 194 15.97 1.76 -4.20
CA ASP A 194 16.89 2.68 -3.53
C ASP A 194 16.72 2.64 -2.01
N GLN A 195 15.47 2.56 -1.52
CA GLN A 195 15.19 2.40 -0.09
C GLN A 195 15.74 1.07 0.43
N THR A 196 15.53 -0.02 -0.29
CA THR A 196 16.00 -1.34 0.14
C THR A 196 17.52 -1.42 0.11
N VAL A 197 18.14 -1.03 -1.02
CA VAL A 197 19.58 -1.14 -1.20
C VAL A 197 20.33 -0.15 -0.31
N SER A 198 20.00 1.14 -0.36
CA SER A 198 20.73 2.17 0.40
C SER A 198 20.35 2.16 1.88
N GLY A 199 19.06 1.94 2.19
CA GLY A 199 18.56 1.98 3.55
C GLY A 199 18.94 0.76 4.38
N LEU A 200 18.91 -0.45 3.80
CA LEU A 200 19.15 -1.69 4.52
C LEU A 200 20.56 -2.24 4.35
N ALA A 201 21.15 -2.19 3.15
CA ALA A 201 22.48 -2.73 2.97
C ALA A 201 23.57 -1.91 3.68
N GLN A 202 23.34 -0.60 3.90
CA GLN A 202 24.25 0.27 4.68
C GLN A 202 25.73 0.12 4.27
N GLY A 203 25.99 0.09 2.97
CA GLY A 203 27.33 -0.06 2.42
C GLY A 203 27.84 -1.51 2.26
N ARG A 204 27.14 -2.52 2.81
CA ARG A 204 27.49 -3.92 2.51
C ARG A 204 27.03 -4.27 1.10
N LYS A 205 27.93 -4.88 0.32
CA LYS A 205 27.64 -5.25 -1.06
C LYS A 205 26.60 -6.37 -1.12
N ILE A 206 25.54 -6.15 -1.91
CA ILE A 206 24.59 -7.19 -2.32
C ILE A 206 25.09 -7.76 -3.63
N GLY A 207 25.42 -9.04 -3.67
CA GLY A 207 25.97 -9.70 -4.87
C GLY A 207 26.20 -11.19 -4.64
N GLY A 208 26.79 -11.88 -5.63
CA GLY A 208 26.79 -13.34 -5.67
C GLY A 208 25.43 -13.88 -6.09
N GLN A 209 25.03 -15.02 -5.57
CA GLN A 209 23.69 -15.56 -5.82
C GLN A 209 22.67 -14.87 -4.92
N VAL A 210 21.84 -14.00 -5.50
CA VAL A 210 20.83 -13.19 -4.82
C VAL A 210 19.45 -13.77 -5.08
N LEU A 211 18.78 -14.21 -4.03
CA LEU A 211 17.39 -14.70 -4.10
C LEU A 211 16.41 -13.57 -3.87
N PHE A 212 15.37 -13.50 -4.70
CA PHE A 212 14.24 -12.59 -4.57
C PHE A 212 13.03 -13.32 -4.00
N LEU A 213 12.59 -12.93 -2.80
CA LEU A 213 11.48 -13.54 -2.09
C LEU A 213 10.39 -12.50 -1.76
N GLY A 214 9.21 -13.02 -1.41
CA GLY A 214 8.06 -12.20 -1.02
C GLY A 214 7.15 -11.79 -2.18
N GLY A 215 5.92 -11.42 -1.87
CA GLY A 215 4.87 -11.14 -2.86
C GLY A 215 5.26 -10.08 -3.90
N PRO A 216 5.70 -8.86 -3.51
CA PRO A 216 6.10 -7.84 -4.47
C PRO A 216 7.16 -8.31 -5.47
N LEU A 217 8.19 -9.03 -5.01
CA LEU A 217 9.23 -9.53 -5.90
C LEU A 217 8.78 -10.75 -6.72
N THR A 218 7.79 -11.52 -6.24
CA THR A 218 7.23 -12.64 -6.99
C THR A 218 6.38 -12.16 -8.18
N TYR A 219 5.54 -11.17 -7.97
CA TYR A 219 4.52 -10.79 -8.97
C TYR A 219 4.94 -9.59 -9.84
N LEU A 220 5.77 -8.66 -9.34
CA LEU A 220 6.12 -7.43 -10.06
C LEU A 220 7.45 -7.56 -10.79
N SER A 221 7.40 -7.93 -12.08
CA SER A 221 8.58 -8.14 -12.91
C SER A 221 9.40 -6.87 -13.16
N ALA A 222 8.73 -5.71 -13.28
CA ALA A 222 9.39 -4.42 -13.44
C ALA A 222 10.21 -4.05 -12.18
N LEU A 223 9.70 -4.37 -10.99
CA LEU A 223 10.41 -4.19 -9.73
C LEU A 223 11.68 -5.06 -9.67
N ARG A 224 11.57 -6.35 -10.05
CA ARG A 224 12.75 -7.25 -10.16
C ARG A 224 13.78 -6.72 -11.15
N LYS A 225 13.30 -6.21 -12.31
CA LYS A 225 14.19 -5.60 -13.31
C LYS A 225 14.94 -4.41 -12.74
N ALA A 226 14.28 -3.55 -11.97
CA ALA A 226 14.91 -2.41 -11.31
C ALA A 226 15.98 -2.86 -10.29
N PHE A 227 15.70 -3.89 -9.47
CA PHE A 227 16.72 -4.50 -8.58
C PHE A 227 17.92 -5.05 -9.35
N ARG A 228 17.68 -5.85 -10.40
CA ARG A 228 18.75 -6.42 -11.22
C ARG A 228 19.65 -5.33 -11.82
N THR A 229 19.04 -4.28 -12.36
CA THR A 229 19.78 -3.15 -12.94
C THR A 229 20.59 -2.42 -11.89
N THR A 230 19.99 -2.06 -10.75
CA THR A 230 20.66 -1.32 -9.69
C THR A 230 21.80 -2.09 -9.02
N LEU A 231 21.62 -3.41 -8.85
CA LEU A 231 22.62 -4.30 -8.27
C LEU A 231 23.63 -4.84 -9.27
N ASN A 232 23.44 -4.54 -10.56
CA ASN A 232 24.24 -5.05 -11.68
C ASN A 232 24.34 -6.58 -11.67
N LEU A 233 23.17 -7.26 -11.52
CA LEU A 233 23.07 -8.72 -11.52
C LEU A 233 22.61 -9.22 -12.89
N ASP A 234 23.26 -10.27 -13.38
CA ASP A 234 22.80 -11.04 -14.53
C ASP A 234 21.68 -12.03 -14.15
N GLU A 235 21.24 -12.87 -15.10
CA GLU A 235 20.15 -13.83 -14.88
C GLU A 235 20.55 -15.00 -13.99
N GLU A 236 21.83 -15.39 -14.01
CA GLU A 236 22.34 -16.51 -13.20
C GLU A 236 22.46 -16.11 -11.70
N HIS A 237 22.71 -14.82 -11.44
CA HIS A 237 22.91 -14.29 -10.09
C HIS A 237 21.63 -13.69 -9.48
N ALA A 238 20.61 -13.37 -10.28
CA ALA A 238 19.32 -12.83 -9.82
C ALA A 238 18.24 -13.91 -9.84
N ILE A 239 18.16 -14.69 -8.79
CA ILE A 239 17.35 -15.91 -8.72
C ILE A 239 15.95 -15.60 -8.19
N LEU A 240 14.91 -15.95 -8.95
CA LEU A 240 13.53 -16.00 -8.48
C LEU A 240 13.14 -17.47 -8.28
N PRO A 241 13.11 -17.97 -7.04
CA PRO A 241 12.68 -19.33 -6.77
C PRO A 241 11.23 -19.59 -7.21
N GLU A 242 10.92 -20.80 -7.60
CA GLU A 242 9.53 -21.24 -7.70
C GLU A 242 8.85 -21.10 -6.32
N ASN A 243 7.60 -20.65 -6.29
CA ASN A 243 6.86 -20.38 -5.06
C ASN A 243 7.53 -19.35 -4.10
N SER A 244 8.31 -18.43 -4.65
CA SER A 244 9.10 -17.43 -3.89
C SER A 244 8.26 -16.60 -2.89
N SER A 245 6.96 -16.44 -3.11
CA SER A 245 6.04 -15.77 -2.16
C SER A 245 5.71 -16.61 -0.92
N CYS A 246 5.97 -17.93 -0.96
CA CYS A 246 5.60 -18.88 0.10
C CYS A 246 6.81 -19.42 0.88
N TYR A 247 8.00 -18.85 0.70
CA TYR A 247 9.24 -19.39 1.30
C TYR A 247 9.23 -19.37 2.83
N MET A 248 8.56 -18.38 3.45
CA MET A 248 8.42 -18.36 4.91
C MET A 248 7.55 -19.53 5.41
N ALA A 249 6.41 -19.77 4.76
CA ALA A 249 5.56 -20.92 5.07
C ALA A 249 6.29 -22.26 4.77
N PHE A 250 7.10 -22.31 3.70
CA PHE A 250 7.92 -23.48 3.38
C PHE A 250 8.92 -23.80 4.49
N GLY A 251 9.65 -22.79 4.99
CA GLY A 251 10.59 -23.00 6.10
C GLY A 251 9.90 -23.38 7.40
N ALA A 252 8.70 -22.84 7.66
CA ALA A 252 7.90 -23.25 8.80
C ALA A 252 7.45 -24.71 8.70
N ALA A 253 7.00 -25.17 7.51
CA ALA A 253 6.66 -26.56 7.27
C ALA A 253 7.85 -27.51 7.47
N LEU A 254 9.02 -27.17 6.92
CA LEU A 254 10.25 -27.96 7.12
C LEU A 254 10.63 -28.08 8.60
N HIS A 255 10.36 -27.05 9.41
CA HIS A 255 10.63 -27.04 10.83
C HIS A 255 9.57 -27.82 11.63
N ALA A 256 8.33 -27.83 11.16
CA ALA A 256 7.23 -28.55 11.79
C ALA A 256 7.52 -30.05 11.91
N ASP A 257 8.19 -30.65 10.92
CA ASP A 257 8.63 -32.06 10.97
C ASP A 257 9.46 -32.38 12.23
N THR A 258 10.22 -31.42 12.74
CA THR A 258 11.13 -31.65 13.86
C THR A 258 10.54 -31.37 15.24
N LEU A 259 9.52 -30.53 15.35
CA LEU A 259 9.05 -29.99 16.64
C LEU A 259 7.55 -30.06 16.88
N ALA A 260 6.73 -30.18 15.84
CA ALA A 260 5.28 -30.12 15.99
C ALA A 260 4.66 -31.48 16.34
N GLU A 261 3.66 -31.45 17.20
CA GLU A 261 2.79 -32.62 17.42
C GLU A 261 1.86 -32.82 16.24
N GLU A 262 1.50 -34.10 15.98
CA GLU A 262 0.54 -34.46 14.95
C GLU A 262 -0.89 -34.08 15.38
N MET A 263 -1.63 -33.42 14.51
CA MET A 263 -3.02 -33.08 14.73
C MET A 263 -3.81 -33.12 13.41
N THR A 264 -5.12 -33.27 13.52
CA THR A 264 -6.06 -33.14 12.40
C THR A 264 -6.28 -31.64 12.10
N ILE A 265 -6.78 -31.32 10.90
CA ILE A 265 -7.15 -29.92 10.58
C ILE A 265 -8.34 -29.45 11.43
N ASP A 266 -9.25 -30.33 11.84
CA ASP A 266 -10.35 -29.94 12.74
C ASP A 266 -9.83 -29.54 14.13
N GLU A 267 -8.85 -30.26 14.68
CA GLU A 267 -8.20 -29.87 15.94
C GLU A 267 -7.45 -28.52 15.80
N ALA A 268 -6.78 -28.29 14.68
CA ALA A 268 -6.12 -27.00 14.40
C ALA A 268 -7.13 -25.85 14.26
N LEU A 269 -8.24 -26.07 13.57
CA LEU A 269 -9.33 -25.10 13.44
C LEU A 269 -9.92 -24.74 14.79
N ASP A 270 -10.24 -25.75 15.63
CA ASP A 270 -10.77 -25.50 16.97
C ASP A 270 -9.81 -24.69 17.83
N LYS A 271 -8.53 -24.99 17.79
CA LYS A 271 -7.50 -24.25 18.50
C LYS A 271 -7.41 -22.80 18.04
N ILE A 272 -7.43 -22.51 16.73
CA ILE A 272 -7.26 -21.17 16.16
C ILE A 272 -8.53 -20.34 16.30
N VAL A 273 -9.72 -20.92 16.02
CA VAL A 273 -10.98 -20.18 16.07
C VAL A 273 -11.39 -19.86 17.50
N ASN A 274 -11.21 -20.81 18.44
CA ASN A 274 -11.55 -20.65 19.85
C ASN A 274 -10.46 -19.96 20.68
N ALA A 275 -9.31 -19.64 20.08
CA ALA A 275 -8.24 -18.92 20.75
C ALA A 275 -8.75 -17.56 21.23
N LYS A 276 -8.70 -17.32 22.55
CA LYS A 276 -9.06 -16.02 23.12
C LYS A 276 -8.07 -14.99 22.62
N ALA A 277 -8.58 -13.94 21.99
CA ALA A 277 -7.75 -12.76 21.68
C ALA A 277 -7.21 -12.23 23.02
N THR A 278 -5.91 -12.00 23.10
CA THR A 278 -5.34 -11.19 24.17
C THR A 278 -5.77 -9.76 23.93
N ASP A 279 -6.85 -9.33 24.62
CA ASP A 279 -7.39 -7.97 24.54
C ASP A 279 -6.41 -6.96 25.19
N ASN A 280 -5.29 -6.72 24.52
CA ASN A 280 -4.37 -5.64 24.87
C ASN A 280 -4.62 -4.34 24.08
N ILE A 281 -5.80 -4.23 23.44
CA ILE A 281 -6.16 -2.99 22.74
C ILE A 281 -6.61 -1.96 23.77
N VAL A 282 -5.76 -0.96 23.99
CA VAL A 282 -6.14 0.23 24.77
C VAL A 282 -7.16 1.03 23.95
N VAL A 283 -8.42 0.86 24.26
CA VAL A 283 -9.50 1.64 23.64
C VAL A 283 -9.50 3.05 24.23
N GLY A 284 -9.30 4.05 23.40
CA GLY A 284 -9.42 5.44 23.80
C GLY A 284 -10.86 5.80 24.24
N LYS A 285 -11.03 6.91 24.98
CA LYS A 285 -12.35 7.41 25.30
C LYS A 285 -13.11 7.83 24.03
N PRO A 286 -14.44 7.65 23.97
CA PRO A 286 -15.25 8.16 22.86
C PRO A 286 -15.02 9.66 22.65
N LEU A 287 -15.11 10.14 21.41
CA LEU A 287 -14.93 11.54 21.07
C LEU A 287 -15.98 12.44 21.76
N PHE A 288 -17.18 11.92 21.94
CA PHE A 288 -18.27 12.57 22.68
C PHE A 288 -18.72 11.65 23.80
N ALA A 289 -18.86 12.19 25.01
CA ALA A 289 -19.31 11.45 26.18
C ALA A 289 -20.82 11.17 26.15
N SER A 290 -21.60 11.98 25.42
CA SER A 290 -23.04 11.84 25.31
C SER A 290 -23.61 12.34 23.98
N ARG A 291 -24.88 12.02 23.70
CA ARG A 291 -25.60 12.52 22.52
C ARG A 291 -25.81 14.02 22.56
N GLU A 292 -25.97 14.57 23.76
CA GLU A 292 -26.13 16.02 24.00
C GLU A 292 -24.86 16.77 23.60
N GLU A 293 -23.69 16.24 23.97
CA GLU A 293 -22.39 16.81 23.58
C GLU A 293 -22.21 16.81 22.07
N TYR A 294 -22.54 15.68 21.40
CA TYR A 294 -22.55 15.61 19.94
C TYR A 294 -23.50 16.62 19.31
N ASN A 295 -24.72 16.75 19.84
CA ASN A 295 -25.69 17.70 19.31
C ASN A 295 -25.23 19.16 19.50
N ALA A 296 -24.61 19.48 20.63
CA ALA A 296 -24.02 20.80 20.88
C ALA A 296 -22.89 21.12 19.90
N PHE A 297 -22.05 20.11 19.56
CA PHE A 297 -21.04 20.22 18.51
C PHE A 297 -21.68 20.53 17.16
N VAL A 298 -22.71 19.79 16.76
CA VAL A 298 -23.41 19.98 15.48
C VAL A 298 -24.03 21.37 15.39
N GLU A 299 -24.77 21.82 16.47
CA GLU A 299 -25.41 23.13 16.49
C GLU A 299 -24.40 24.29 16.43
N ARG A 300 -23.23 24.12 17.07
CA ARG A 300 -22.16 25.10 16.97
C ARG A 300 -21.65 25.24 15.52
N HIS A 301 -21.55 24.14 14.79
CA HIS A 301 -21.02 24.13 13.41
C HIS A 301 -22.04 24.57 12.36
N LYS A 302 -23.35 24.40 12.61
CA LYS A 302 -24.42 24.93 11.75
C LYS A 302 -24.35 26.44 11.53
N LYS A 303 -23.72 27.20 12.47
CA LYS A 303 -23.52 28.63 12.31
C LYS A 303 -22.65 29.02 11.13
N SER A 304 -21.83 28.07 10.64
CA SER A 304 -20.94 28.23 9.49
C SER A 304 -21.54 27.69 8.19
N ASP A 305 -22.80 27.26 8.20
CA ASP A 305 -23.45 26.75 7.00
C ASP A 305 -23.59 27.87 5.95
N LEU A 306 -23.30 27.52 4.70
CA LEU A 306 -23.41 28.43 3.57
C LEU A 306 -24.87 28.54 3.12
N LYS A 307 -25.26 29.71 2.60
CA LYS A 307 -26.54 29.89 1.94
C LYS A 307 -26.45 29.36 0.52
N TYR A 308 -27.50 28.67 0.10
CA TYR A 308 -27.60 28.08 -1.24
C TYR A 308 -28.66 28.80 -2.07
N GLU A 309 -28.42 28.85 -3.38
CA GLU A 309 -29.39 29.26 -4.39
C GLU A 309 -29.37 28.27 -5.55
N ASP A 310 -30.53 28.00 -6.16
CA ASP A 310 -30.63 26.97 -7.21
C ASP A 310 -30.05 27.48 -8.54
N ILE A 311 -28.98 26.88 -9.01
CA ILE A 311 -28.31 27.18 -10.29
C ILE A 311 -29.27 27.11 -11.48
N ARG A 312 -30.29 26.23 -11.42
CA ARG A 312 -31.26 26.04 -12.50
C ARG A 312 -32.23 27.20 -12.69
N THR A 313 -32.34 28.06 -11.68
CA THR A 313 -33.25 29.21 -11.67
C THR A 313 -32.51 30.54 -11.54
N TYR A 314 -31.21 30.50 -11.17
CA TYR A 314 -30.43 31.71 -10.99
C TYR A 314 -30.14 32.42 -12.33
N ARG A 315 -30.23 33.73 -12.30
CA ARG A 315 -29.95 34.63 -13.40
C ARG A 315 -29.07 35.77 -12.94
N GLY A 316 -27.97 35.99 -13.64
CA GLY A 316 -27.04 37.07 -13.32
C GLY A 316 -25.56 36.61 -13.23
N ASP A 317 -24.73 37.46 -12.69
CA ASP A 317 -23.30 37.24 -12.57
C ASP A 317 -22.98 36.18 -11.50
N ALA A 318 -22.02 35.33 -11.78
CA ALA A 318 -21.45 34.33 -10.87
C ALA A 318 -19.92 34.34 -10.93
N TYR A 319 -19.27 33.78 -9.92
CA TYR A 319 -17.82 33.65 -9.82
C TYR A 319 -17.44 32.21 -9.61
N LEU A 320 -16.48 31.71 -10.42
CA LEU A 320 -15.98 30.35 -10.34
C LEU A 320 -14.67 30.31 -9.54
N GLY A 321 -14.65 29.50 -8.50
CA GLY A 321 -13.45 29.17 -7.72
C GLY A 321 -13.05 27.72 -7.93
N ILE A 322 -11.76 27.47 -8.18
CA ILE A 322 -11.18 26.14 -8.37
C ILE A 322 -10.03 25.96 -7.40
N ASP A 323 -10.02 24.89 -6.60
CA ASP A 323 -8.87 24.45 -5.84
C ASP A 323 -8.37 23.12 -6.41
N ALA A 324 -7.31 23.17 -7.20
CA ALA A 324 -6.62 22.03 -7.77
C ALA A 324 -5.52 21.54 -6.82
N GLY A 325 -5.94 20.90 -5.74
CA GLY A 325 -5.01 20.37 -4.73
C GLY A 325 -4.20 19.16 -5.22
N SER A 326 -3.23 18.74 -4.41
CA SER A 326 -2.38 17.58 -4.74
C SER A 326 -3.13 16.26 -4.90
N THR A 327 -4.21 16.06 -4.16
CA THR A 327 -4.98 14.80 -4.16
C THR A 327 -6.45 14.97 -4.43
N THR A 328 -6.97 16.18 -4.25
CA THR A 328 -8.39 16.48 -4.37
C THR A 328 -8.60 17.73 -5.20
N THR A 329 -9.69 17.76 -5.94
CA THR A 329 -10.15 18.93 -6.69
C THR A 329 -11.48 19.40 -6.12
N LYS A 330 -11.60 20.73 -5.96
CA LYS A 330 -12.84 21.37 -5.52
C LYS A 330 -13.21 22.45 -6.54
N LEU A 331 -14.49 22.55 -6.80
CA LEU A 331 -15.08 23.64 -7.59
C LEU A 331 -16.22 24.25 -6.79
N VAL A 332 -16.30 25.56 -6.83
CA VAL A 332 -17.44 26.30 -6.29
C VAL A 332 -17.89 27.36 -7.32
N LEU A 333 -19.19 27.53 -7.48
CA LEU A 333 -19.77 28.65 -8.20
C LEU A 333 -20.60 29.43 -7.19
N ILE A 334 -20.35 30.72 -7.08
CA ILE A 334 -20.99 31.58 -6.10
C ILE A 334 -21.60 32.81 -6.75
N THR A 335 -22.66 33.32 -6.15
CA THR A 335 -23.27 34.60 -6.50
C THR A 335 -22.41 35.78 -6.00
N PRO A 336 -22.61 37.03 -6.48
CA PRO A 336 -21.90 38.21 -5.96
C PRO A 336 -22.09 38.48 -4.48
N ASP A 337 -23.21 38.03 -3.89
CA ASP A 337 -23.52 38.13 -2.45
C ASP A 337 -23.08 36.90 -1.64
N GLY A 338 -22.31 35.99 -2.26
CA GLY A 338 -21.66 34.84 -1.61
C GLY A 338 -22.54 33.61 -1.36
N LYS A 339 -23.70 33.51 -2.02
CA LYS A 339 -24.48 32.28 -1.98
C LYS A 339 -23.91 31.23 -2.91
N LEU A 340 -23.99 29.97 -2.52
CA LEU A 340 -23.47 28.85 -3.29
C LEU A 340 -24.48 28.38 -4.32
N LEU A 341 -24.09 28.40 -5.61
CA LEU A 341 -24.86 27.91 -6.74
C LEU A 341 -24.51 26.47 -7.08
N TYR A 342 -23.21 26.13 -6.97
CA TYR A 342 -22.68 24.80 -7.27
C TYR A 342 -21.45 24.53 -6.41
N GLN A 343 -21.31 23.28 -6.00
CA GLN A 343 -20.09 22.80 -5.34
C GLN A 343 -19.74 21.38 -5.76
N HIS A 344 -18.48 21.11 -5.89
CA HIS A 344 -17.97 19.76 -6.11
C HIS A 344 -16.68 19.53 -5.34
N TYR A 345 -16.54 18.33 -4.76
CA TYR A 345 -15.34 17.87 -4.06
C TYR A 345 -15.09 16.41 -4.41
N CYS A 346 -13.93 16.09 -4.96
CA CYS A 346 -13.56 14.70 -5.23
C CYS A 346 -12.04 14.47 -5.18
N SER A 347 -11.64 13.21 -5.13
CA SER A 347 -10.25 12.83 -5.41
C SER A 347 -9.92 13.06 -6.87
N ASN A 348 -8.78 13.69 -7.17
CA ASN A 348 -8.36 13.97 -8.55
C ASN A 348 -7.64 12.80 -9.25
N LYS A 349 -7.24 11.79 -8.51
CA LYS A 349 -6.53 10.60 -9.04
C LYS A 349 -5.39 10.96 -10.02
N GLY A 350 -4.74 12.10 -9.82
CA GLY A 350 -3.70 12.62 -10.70
C GLY A 350 -4.18 13.22 -12.03
N GLN A 351 -5.48 13.44 -12.21
CA GLN A 351 -6.09 13.99 -13.44
C GLN A 351 -7.00 15.20 -13.12
N PRO A 352 -6.49 16.26 -12.52
CA PRO A 352 -7.32 17.40 -12.13
C PRO A 352 -7.96 18.11 -13.30
N LEU A 353 -7.26 18.20 -14.45
CA LEU A 353 -7.76 18.89 -15.65
C LEU A 353 -9.04 18.24 -16.21
N ASP A 354 -9.03 16.91 -16.38
CA ASP A 354 -10.18 16.18 -16.95
C ASP A 354 -11.40 16.26 -16.02
N ILE A 355 -11.16 16.18 -14.71
CA ILE A 355 -12.24 16.31 -13.72
C ILE A 355 -12.85 17.70 -13.77
N ILE A 356 -12.03 18.76 -13.79
CA ILE A 356 -12.52 20.13 -13.84
C ILE A 356 -13.29 20.38 -15.14
N ALA A 357 -12.76 19.94 -16.28
CA ALA A 357 -13.44 20.06 -17.58
C ALA A 357 -14.83 19.40 -17.54
N SER A 358 -14.91 18.15 -17.07
CA SER A 358 -16.19 17.44 -16.92
C SER A 358 -17.18 18.17 -15.99
N LYS A 359 -16.69 18.78 -14.91
CA LYS A 359 -17.54 19.52 -13.98
C LYS A 359 -17.97 20.89 -14.50
N LEU A 360 -17.17 21.51 -15.33
CA LEU A 360 -17.60 22.71 -16.07
C LEU A 360 -18.71 22.37 -17.06
N GLU A 361 -18.62 21.27 -17.79
CA GLU A 361 -19.70 20.80 -18.67
C GLU A 361 -20.99 20.56 -17.86
N GLU A 362 -20.89 19.97 -16.69
CA GLU A 362 -22.04 19.77 -15.77
C GLU A 362 -22.64 21.13 -15.34
N ILE A 363 -21.82 22.08 -14.91
CA ILE A 363 -22.27 23.43 -14.54
C ILE A 363 -23.01 24.09 -15.69
N TYR A 364 -22.46 24.07 -16.90
CA TYR A 364 -23.10 24.65 -18.07
C TYR A 364 -24.41 23.94 -18.46
N SER A 365 -24.50 22.63 -18.23
CA SER A 365 -25.73 21.86 -18.49
C SER A 365 -26.87 22.18 -17.51
N LEU A 366 -26.52 22.57 -16.28
CA LEU A 366 -27.47 22.90 -15.21
C LEU A 366 -27.89 24.39 -15.23
N ALA A 367 -27.01 25.25 -15.69
CA ALA A 367 -27.15 26.70 -15.61
C ALA A 367 -28.24 27.23 -16.59
N THR A 368 -28.87 28.32 -16.20
CA THR A 368 -29.73 29.08 -17.14
C THR A 368 -28.89 29.80 -18.20
N PRO A 369 -29.42 30.10 -19.38
CA PRO A 369 -28.73 30.90 -20.40
C PRO A 369 -28.32 32.32 -19.93
N GLU A 370 -28.97 32.82 -18.90
CA GLU A 370 -28.71 34.14 -18.31
C GLU A 370 -27.70 34.14 -17.16
N LEU A 371 -27.19 32.94 -16.76
CA LEU A 371 -26.06 32.84 -15.81
C LEU A 371 -24.78 33.22 -16.54
N ASN A 372 -24.07 34.21 -16.02
CA ASN A 372 -22.82 34.68 -16.57
C ASN A 372 -21.67 34.46 -15.60
N ILE A 373 -20.71 33.58 -15.94
CA ILE A 373 -19.48 33.44 -15.14
C ILE A 373 -18.58 34.64 -15.47
N LYS A 374 -18.60 35.65 -14.60
CA LYS A 374 -17.94 36.92 -14.80
C LYS A 374 -16.44 36.87 -14.60
N ALA A 375 -15.98 36.01 -13.70
CA ALA A 375 -14.56 35.77 -13.48
C ALA A 375 -14.35 34.38 -12.86
N SER A 376 -13.15 33.84 -13.08
CA SER A 376 -12.70 32.56 -12.60
C SER A 376 -11.33 32.66 -11.93
N ALA A 377 -11.14 31.92 -10.85
CA ALA A 377 -9.86 31.86 -10.16
C ALA A 377 -9.48 30.41 -9.82
N VAL A 378 -8.20 30.10 -9.91
CA VAL A 378 -7.66 28.79 -9.52
C VAL A 378 -6.55 28.94 -8.51
N THR A 379 -6.47 27.98 -7.56
CA THR A 379 -5.42 27.86 -6.57
C THR A 379 -4.99 26.39 -6.43
N GLY A 380 -3.95 26.14 -5.67
CA GLY A 380 -3.46 24.78 -5.38
C GLY A 380 -2.28 24.37 -6.26
N TYR A 381 -1.77 23.14 -6.04
CA TYR A 381 -0.58 22.65 -6.75
C TYR A 381 -0.75 22.52 -8.27
N GLY A 382 -1.99 22.36 -8.75
CA GLY A 382 -2.31 22.30 -10.17
C GLY A 382 -2.62 23.65 -10.81
N GLU A 383 -2.38 24.77 -10.13
CA GLU A 383 -2.75 26.11 -10.57
C GLU A 383 -2.30 26.43 -12.01
N ASP A 384 -1.01 26.28 -12.29
CA ASP A 384 -0.45 26.58 -13.60
C ASP A 384 -1.05 25.73 -14.72
N LEU A 385 -1.22 24.42 -14.49
CA LEU A 385 -1.81 23.51 -15.45
C LEU A 385 -3.24 23.88 -15.78
N ILE A 386 -4.06 24.14 -14.75
CA ILE A 386 -5.48 24.46 -14.91
C ILE A 386 -5.65 25.83 -15.56
N LYS A 387 -4.86 26.82 -15.15
CA LYS A 387 -4.88 28.15 -15.75
C LYS A 387 -4.53 28.13 -17.23
N ALA A 388 -3.48 27.40 -17.61
CA ALA A 388 -3.08 27.27 -19.01
C ALA A 388 -4.06 26.41 -19.84
N GLY A 389 -4.55 25.30 -19.28
CA GLY A 389 -5.40 24.35 -19.98
C GLY A 389 -6.85 24.80 -20.20
N LEU A 390 -7.41 25.56 -19.24
CA LEU A 390 -8.82 25.99 -19.27
C LEU A 390 -8.99 27.51 -19.44
N GLY A 391 -7.91 28.28 -19.50
CA GLY A 391 -7.99 29.73 -19.69
C GLY A 391 -8.59 30.47 -18.49
N VAL A 392 -8.33 29.98 -17.25
CA VAL A 392 -8.81 30.62 -16.02
C VAL A 392 -8.19 32.01 -15.86
N ASP A 393 -9.00 33.01 -15.47
CA ASP A 393 -8.57 34.42 -15.43
C ASP A 393 -7.44 34.66 -14.42
N TYR A 394 -7.57 34.11 -13.21
CA TYR A 394 -6.65 34.40 -12.11
C TYR A 394 -6.06 33.11 -11.52
N GLY A 395 -4.74 33.08 -11.34
CA GLY A 395 -4.05 32.14 -10.48
C GLY A 395 -3.78 32.79 -9.11
N ILE A 396 -4.09 32.10 -8.02
CA ILE A 396 -3.95 32.61 -6.65
C ILE A 396 -3.09 31.66 -5.84
N CYS A 397 -1.84 32.07 -5.60
CA CYS A 397 -0.93 31.29 -4.78
C CYS A 397 -1.39 31.24 -3.31
N LEU A 398 -1.53 30.03 -2.76
CA LEU A 398 -1.93 29.81 -1.38
C LEU A 398 -1.03 30.51 -0.35
N LEU A 399 0.26 30.63 -0.64
CA LEU A 399 1.24 31.25 0.26
C LEU A 399 1.05 32.77 0.40
N TYR A 400 0.56 33.44 -0.64
CA TYR A 400 0.39 34.90 -0.62
C TYR A 400 -0.87 35.33 0.14
N THR A 401 -1.85 34.45 0.24
CA THR A 401 -3.17 34.77 0.82
C THR A 401 -3.37 34.19 2.23
N SER A 402 -2.52 33.26 2.67
CA SER A 402 -2.59 32.61 3.97
C SER A 402 -1.33 32.89 4.79
N PRO A 403 -1.25 34.03 5.50
CA PRO A 403 -0.09 34.35 6.32
C PRO A 403 0.11 33.29 7.42
N SER A 404 1.32 32.75 7.51
CA SER A 404 1.73 31.80 8.53
C SER A 404 2.41 32.51 9.69
N PRO A 405 2.23 32.07 10.95
CA PRO A 405 3.04 32.56 12.07
C PRO A 405 4.55 32.34 11.90
N ARG A 406 4.94 31.50 10.96
CA ARG A 406 6.36 31.23 10.60
C ARG A 406 6.89 32.15 9.50
N ASP A 407 6.01 32.88 8.82
CA ASP A 407 6.43 33.80 7.78
C ASP A 407 7.24 34.97 8.40
N PRO A 408 8.39 35.31 7.86
CA PRO A 408 9.12 36.48 8.33
C PRO A 408 8.24 37.73 8.17
N LYS A 409 8.31 38.66 9.13
CA LYS A 409 7.54 39.91 9.08
C LYS A 409 7.75 40.76 7.82
N THR A 410 8.75 40.42 7.03
CA THR A 410 9.13 41.07 5.77
C THR A 410 8.47 40.45 4.54
N SER A 411 7.87 39.29 4.64
CA SER A 411 7.15 38.65 3.54
C SER A 411 5.66 39.02 3.59
N ARG A 412 5.34 40.28 3.36
CA ARG A 412 3.97 40.78 3.14
C ARG A 412 3.80 41.19 1.69
#